data_25899dcb4c66a47f5661e0205d17dac8
#
_entry.id   25899dcb4c66a47f5661e0205d17dac8
#
_cell.length_a   1.000
_cell.length_b   1.000
_cell.length_c   1.000
_cell.angle_alpha   90.00
_cell.angle_beta   90.00
_cell.angle_gamma   90.00
#
_symmetry.space_group_name_H-M   'P 1'
#
loop_
_entity.id
_entity.type
_entity.pdbx_description
1 polymer ?
#
loop_
_entity_poly.entity_id
_entity_poly.type
_entity_poly.pdbx_seq_one_letter_code
_entity_poly.pdbx_strand_id
1 'polypeptide(L)'
;MMINKEIENLIIKALFKEITDAEQRQLDEWLNISEGNRIFFDRLHSERYLKGAIGDRNQELRKEGWKRLEGRTVGKRSRKIRMFVLRVAAMLALPLLVGGIMWYMSGREGADLPLANQEIKVGGSKAVVTLSSGEQLSLFGDTTVCVNDGLATLVNTKDTLNFMKSNHPVVADNSYNVIQIPRGGEYIVRLEDGTTVYLNSESELRIPVHFGKGERLVWLTGEAYFSVKHEKDRKFVVRTNKADIAVLGTEFGVRVYLEENELLTTLVKGSVEVKSDHDVHRIVPGEQATVDNTGKIEVREVNVDEFVAWKSGRVVFVNARLEDIMDELRRWYDFNVFYSSPELKELRFTMDIMKYKEVSEIFELMEKIKKVSFSVNGNNVILK
;
A
#
# COMPACT_ATOMS: atom_id res chain seq x y z
N MET A 1 8.42 40.92 4.20
CA MET A 1 7.11 41.54 3.95
C MET A 1 6.58 42.09 5.26
N MET A 2 6.57 43.43 5.42
CA MET A 2 6.04 44.02 6.65
C MET A 2 4.52 44.15 6.52
N ILE A 3 3.79 43.32 7.28
CA ILE A 3 2.34 43.41 7.35
C ILE A 3 2.02 44.54 8.33
N ASN A 4 1.22 45.52 7.88
CA ASN A 4 0.76 46.61 8.74
C ASN A 4 -0.17 46.02 9.83
N LYS A 5 -0.08 46.57 11.03
CA LYS A 5 -0.83 46.13 12.24
C LYS A 5 -2.36 46.11 12.02
N GLU A 6 -2.85 46.99 11.11
CA GLU A 6 -4.27 47.02 10.70
C GLU A 6 -4.66 45.79 9.91
N ILE A 7 -3.87 45.39 8.92
CA ILE A 7 -4.10 44.17 8.13
C ILE A 7 -4.00 42.92 8.99
N GLU A 8 -3.06 42.86 9.92
CA GLU A 8 -2.95 41.75 10.88
C GLU A 8 -4.23 41.57 11.70
N ASN A 9 -4.83 42.66 12.18
CA ASN A 9 -6.09 42.61 12.88
C ASN A 9 -7.27 42.14 12.01
N LEU A 10 -7.32 42.57 10.75
CA LEU A 10 -8.38 42.15 9.82
C LEU A 10 -8.26 40.63 9.50
N ILE A 11 -7.06 40.12 9.32
CA ILE A 11 -6.79 38.70 9.13
C ILE A 11 -7.24 37.90 10.35
N ILE A 12 -6.90 38.37 11.55
CA ILE A 12 -7.31 37.69 12.80
C ILE A 12 -8.83 37.65 12.93
N LYS A 13 -9.52 38.76 12.70
CA LYS A 13 -10.99 38.83 12.75
C LYS A 13 -11.64 37.91 11.71
N ALA A 14 -11.08 37.83 10.52
CA ALA A 14 -11.58 36.94 9.45
C ALA A 14 -11.41 35.46 9.85
N LEU A 15 -10.29 35.07 10.45
CA LEU A 15 -10.02 33.69 10.91
C LEU A 15 -10.98 33.25 12.03
N PHE A 16 -11.42 34.19 12.90
CA PHE A 16 -12.36 33.90 13.98
C PHE A 16 -13.82 34.14 13.59
N LYS A 17 -14.13 34.50 12.35
CA LYS A 17 -15.48 34.83 11.86
C LYS A 17 -16.14 36.02 12.61
N GLU A 18 -15.32 36.96 13.10
CA GLU A 18 -15.74 38.19 13.83
C GLU A 18 -15.58 39.46 12.98
N ILE A 19 -15.33 39.30 11.65
CA ILE A 19 -15.12 40.42 10.75
C ILE A 19 -16.45 41.01 10.27
N THR A 20 -16.54 42.34 10.21
CA THR A 20 -17.69 43.08 9.70
C THR A 20 -17.60 43.23 8.17
N ASP A 21 -18.75 43.50 7.48
CA ASP A 21 -18.81 43.67 6.04
C ASP A 21 -17.91 44.82 5.51
N ALA A 22 -17.66 45.86 6.32
CA ALA A 22 -16.77 46.95 5.95
C ALA A 22 -15.30 46.52 6.05
N GLU A 23 -14.95 45.78 7.10
CA GLU A 23 -13.61 45.23 7.30
C GLU A 23 -13.26 44.12 6.30
N GLN A 24 -14.27 43.33 5.88
CA GLN A 24 -14.11 42.30 4.86
C GLN A 24 -13.69 42.93 3.52
N ARG A 25 -14.31 44.06 3.11
CA ARG A 25 -13.92 44.76 1.88
C ARG A 25 -12.47 45.26 1.94
N GLN A 26 -12.00 45.76 3.07
CA GLN A 26 -10.61 46.18 3.25
C GLN A 26 -9.65 44.98 3.18
N LEU A 27 -10.03 43.85 3.72
CA LEU A 27 -9.24 42.61 3.61
C LEU A 27 -9.19 42.12 2.15
N ASP A 28 -10.34 42.17 1.43
CA ASP A 28 -10.42 41.75 0.04
C ASP A 28 -9.58 42.67 -0.89
N GLU A 29 -9.56 43.97 -0.64
CA GLU A 29 -8.66 44.92 -1.33
C GLU A 29 -7.20 44.52 -1.13
N TRP A 30 -6.78 44.22 0.11
CA TRP A 30 -5.42 43.80 0.40
C TRP A 30 -5.06 42.46 -0.25
N LEU A 31 -5.99 41.50 -0.27
CA LEU A 31 -5.80 40.18 -0.93
C LEU A 31 -5.63 40.32 -2.44
N ASN A 32 -6.24 41.35 -3.06
CA ASN A 32 -6.14 41.61 -4.49
C ASN A 32 -4.86 42.38 -4.94
N ILE A 33 -4.12 42.96 -3.98
CA ILE A 33 -2.86 43.67 -4.29
C ILE A 33 -1.78 42.72 -4.82
N SER A 34 -1.74 41.45 -4.35
CA SER A 34 -0.68 40.51 -4.72
C SER A 34 -1.16 39.06 -4.51
N GLU A 35 -0.79 38.21 -5.46
CA GLU A 35 -1.03 36.76 -5.34
C GLU A 35 -0.34 36.16 -4.09
N GLY A 36 0.80 36.73 -3.66
CA GLY A 36 1.48 36.37 -2.43
C GLY A 36 0.65 36.63 -1.16
N ASN A 37 -0.24 37.64 -1.15
CA ASN A 37 -1.13 37.93 -0.05
C ASN A 37 -2.22 36.87 0.08
N ARG A 38 -2.76 36.36 -1.04
CA ARG A 38 -3.73 35.27 -1.09
C ARG A 38 -3.12 33.96 -0.57
N ILE A 39 -1.95 33.59 -1.09
CA ILE A 39 -1.24 32.37 -0.65
C ILE A 39 -0.92 32.43 0.87
N PHE A 40 -0.54 33.61 1.38
CA PHE A 40 -0.28 33.81 2.79
C PHE A 40 -1.55 33.64 3.62
N PHE A 41 -2.68 34.24 3.23
CA PHE A 41 -3.96 34.14 3.92
C PHE A 41 -4.49 32.69 3.91
N ASP A 42 -4.44 31.99 2.79
CA ASP A 42 -4.87 30.60 2.63
C ASP A 42 -4.04 29.64 3.51
N ARG A 43 -2.73 29.91 3.63
CA ARG A 43 -1.85 29.15 4.53
C ARG A 43 -2.24 29.33 6.00
N LEU A 44 -2.65 30.56 6.41
CA LEU A 44 -3.14 30.81 7.76
C LEU A 44 -4.51 30.17 8.01
N HIS A 45 -5.33 30.02 6.99
CA HIS A 45 -6.66 29.39 7.07
C HIS A 45 -6.59 27.86 7.15
N SER A 46 -5.43 27.24 6.88
CA SER A 46 -5.27 25.79 7.01
C SER A 46 -5.43 25.35 8.48
N GLU A 47 -6.22 24.29 8.73
CA GLU A 47 -6.53 23.78 10.09
C GLU A 47 -5.29 23.51 10.96
N ARG A 48 -4.15 23.25 10.34
CA ARG A 48 -2.90 22.92 11.03
C ARG A 48 -2.25 24.15 11.68
N TYR A 49 -2.41 25.33 11.09
CA TYR A 49 -1.83 26.58 11.61
C TYR A 49 -2.70 27.13 12.77
N LEU A 50 -4.01 27.01 12.65
CA LEU A 50 -4.96 27.45 13.70
C LEU A 50 -4.80 26.64 15.00
N LYS A 51 -4.54 25.33 14.93
CA LYS A 51 -4.32 24.48 16.11
C LYS A 51 -3.04 24.83 16.88
N GLY A 52 -1.98 25.28 16.22
CA GLY A 52 -0.74 25.72 16.85
C GLY A 52 -0.87 27.11 17.50
N ALA A 53 -1.45 28.08 16.82
CA ALA A 53 -1.55 29.46 17.27
C ALA A 53 -2.53 29.65 18.44
N ILE A 54 -3.59 28.85 18.54
CA ILE A 54 -4.56 28.88 19.66
C ILE A 54 -3.95 28.32 20.96
N GLY A 55 -3.03 27.33 20.86
CA GLY A 55 -2.34 26.75 22.02
C GLY A 55 -1.47 27.75 22.76
N ASP A 56 -0.69 28.54 22.08
CA ASP A 56 0.28 29.48 22.67
C ASP A 56 -0.41 30.72 23.25
N ARG A 57 -1.45 31.25 22.62
CA ARG A 57 -2.18 32.43 23.08
C ARG A 57 -2.97 32.19 24.37
N ASN A 58 -3.47 30.98 24.59
CA ASN A 58 -4.16 30.61 25.83
C ASN A 58 -3.21 30.51 27.05
N GLN A 59 -1.91 30.25 26.85
CA GLN A 59 -0.95 30.21 27.95
C GLN A 59 -0.56 31.61 28.44
N GLU A 60 -0.42 32.59 27.56
CA GLU A 60 -0.09 33.96 27.94
C GLU A 60 -1.28 34.66 28.63
N LEU A 61 -2.49 34.54 28.13
CA LEU A 61 -3.70 35.10 28.77
C LEU A 61 -4.00 34.51 30.14
N ARG A 62 -3.67 33.24 30.38
CA ARG A 62 -3.76 32.60 31.70
C ARG A 62 -2.76 33.16 32.70
N LYS A 63 -1.53 33.45 32.27
CA LYS A 63 -0.49 34.03 33.14
C LYS A 63 -0.79 35.48 33.56
N GLU A 64 -1.37 36.28 32.66
CA GLU A 64 -1.78 37.66 33.03
C GLU A 64 -3.05 37.70 33.89
N GLY A 65 -4.00 36.78 33.67
CA GLY A 65 -5.21 36.64 34.49
C GLY A 65 -4.90 36.28 35.96
N TRP A 66 -3.94 35.36 36.18
CA TRP A 66 -3.49 35.00 37.53
C TRP A 66 -2.85 36.17 38.29
N LYS A 67 -1.98 36.95 37.67
CA LYS A 67 -1.32 38.09 38.33
C LYS A 67 -2.29 39.21 38.80
N ARG A 68 -3.44 39.36 38.12
CA ARG A 68 -4.48 40.32 38.52
C ARG A 68 -5.36 39.87 39.69
N LEU A 69 -5.45 38.56 39.93
CA LEU A 69 -6.26 37.97 41.01
C LEU A 69 -5.49 37.89 42.37
N GLU A 70 -4.17 37.78 42.35
CA GLU A 70 -3.34 37.73 43.57
C GLU A 70 -3.33 39.04 44.34
N GLY A 71 -3.63 40.18 43.74
CA GLY A 71 -3.58 41.49 44.37
C GLY A 71 -4.81 41.90 45.21
N ARG A 72 -5.90 41.10 45.28
CA ARG A 72 -7.18 41.54 45.86
C ARG A 72 -7.72 40.78 47.06
N THR A 73 -7.02 39.77 47.60
CA THR A 73 -7.56 39.01 48.75
C THR A 73 -6.51 38.85 49.90
N VAL A 74 -6.27 39.91 50.69
CA VAL A 74 -5.72 39.71 52.01
C VAL A 74 -6.59 40.51 53.00
N GLY A 75 -7.61 39.88 53.51
CA GLY A 75 -8.43 40.30 54.60
C GLY A 75 -8.45 39.22 55.69
N LYS A 76 -7.84 39.52 56.83
CA LYS A 76 -7.76 38.65 58.01
C LYS A 76 -9.12 38.15 58.45
N ARG A 77 -9.41 36.83 58.36
CA ARG A 77 -10.50 36.19 59.09
C ARG A 77 -10.15 34.79 59.57
N SER A 78 -10.09 34.71 60.90
CA SER A 78 -10.01 33.57 61.81
C SER A 78 -9.64 32.16 61.31
N ARG A 79 -8.54 31.62 61.81
CA ARG A 79 -8.02 30.24 61.66
C ARG A 79 -9.07 29.11 61.83
N LYS A 80 -10.11 29.40 62.71
CA LYS A 80 -11.16 28.37 62.97
C LYS A 80 -12.12 28.14 61.87
N ILE A 81 -12.49 29.14 61.05
CA ILE A 81 -13.37 28.98 59.90
C ILE A 81 -12.62 28.29 58.77
N ARG A 82 -11.35 28.55 58.57
CA ARG A 82 -10.52 27.91 57.55
C ARG A 82 -10.33 26.42 57.78
N MET A 83 -10.19 25.98 59.06
CA MET A 83 -10.11 24.53 59.35
C MET A 83 -11.46 23.83 59.24
N PHE A 84 -12.59 24.49 59.49
CA PHE A 84 -13.91 23.92 59.30
C PHE A 84 -14.23 23.75 57.79
N VAL A 85 -13.96 24.78 57.00
CA VAL A 85 -14.13 24.72 55.54
C VAL A 85 -13.23 23.66 54.92
N LEU A 86 -11.98 23.52 55.36
CA LEU A 86 -11.06 22.47 54.88
C LEU A 86 -11.55 21.04 55.23
N ARG A 87 -12.15 20.85 56.43
CA ARG A 87 -12.71 19.56 56.84
C ARG A 87 -13.97 19.19 56.02
N VAL A 88 -14.85 20.15 55.75
CA VAL A 88 -16.04 19.94 54.92
C VAL A 88 -15.66 19.73 53.48
N ALA A 89 -14.69 20.49 52.96
CA ALA A 89 -14.18 20.30 51.61
C ALA A 89 -13.50 18.93 51.42
N ALA A 90 -12.73 18.46 52.44
CA ALA A 90 -12.13 17.12 52.38
C ALA A 90 -13.18 16.00 52.47
N MET A 91 -14.28 16.19 53.22
CA MET A 91 -15.37 15.24 53.35
C MET A 91 -16.20 15.10 52.07
N LEU A 92 -16.28 16.16 51.25
CA LEU A 92 -16.96 16.15 49.95
C LEU A 92 -16.03 15.79 48.79
N ALA A 93 -14.75 16.13 48.88
CA ALA A 93 -13.78 15.84 47.85
C ALA A 93 -13.43 14.34 47.75
N LEU A 94 -13.39 13.63 48.90
CA LEU A 94 -13.03 12.20 48.94
C LEU A 94 -14.06 11.31 48.21
N PRO A 95 -15.38 11.41 48.43
CA PRO A 95 -16.36 10.64 47.68
C PRO A 95 -16.44 11.06 46.21
N LEU A 96 -16.21 12.34 45.87
CA LEU A 96 -16.14 12.78 44.49
C LEU A 96 -14.88 12.24 43.77
N LEU A 97 -13.76 12.16 44.48
CA LEU A 97 -12.52 11.57 43.95
C LEU A 97 -12.67 10.05 43.76
N VAL A 98 -13.23 9.35 44.76
CA VAL A 98 -13.49 7.91 44.68
C VAL A 98 -14.58 7.62 43.61
N GLY A 99 -15.65 8.41 43.60
CA GLY A 99 -16.69 8.30 42.56
C GLY A 99 -16.16 8.61 41.14
N GLY A 100 -15.30 9.65 41.03
CA GLY A 100 -14.63 10.00 39.78
C GLY A 100 -13.63 8.93 39.31
N ILE A 101 -12.87 8.33 40.26
CA ILE A 101 -11.97 7.20 39.93
C ILE A 101 -12.78 5.94 39.59
N MET A 102 -13.85 5.66 40.32
CA MET A 102 -14.74 4.56 40.03
C MET A 102 -15.45 4.74 38.67
N TRP A 103 -15.95 5.94 38.37
CA TRP A 103 -16.53 6.28 37.06
C TRP A 103 -15.50 6.24 35.95
N TYR A 104 -14.27 6.72 36.21
CA TYR A 104 -13.15 6.63 35.28
C TYR A 104 -12.68 5.20 35.06
N MET A 105 -12.71 4.34 36.07
CA MET A 105 -12.39 2.92 35.97
C MET A 105 -13.57 2.11 35.40
N SER A 106 -14.83 2.41 35.75
CA SER A 106 -16.02 1.77 35.14
C SER A 106 -16.21 2.21 33.68
N GLY A 107 -15.83 3.43 33.30
CA GLY A 107 -15.81 3.84 31.90
C GLY A 107 -14.70 3.20 31.07
N ARG A 108 -13.84 2.41 31.71
CA ARG A 108 -12.81 1.58 31.07
C ARG A 108 -13.15 0.10 30.99
N GLU A 109 -14.31 -0.34 31.51
CA GLU A 109 -14.87 -1.61 31.09
C GLU A 109 -15.31 -1.47 29.63
N GLY A 110 -14.40 -1.91 28.72
CA GLY A 110 -14.76 -2.12 27.33
C GLY A 110 -15.25 -0.84 26.64
N ALA A 111 -14.42 0.19 26.48
CA ALA A 111 -14.28 0.67 25.13
C ALA A 111 -13.61 -0.49 24.38
N ASP A 112 -14.37 -1.54 24.08
CA ASP A 112 -14.22 -2.17 22.81
C ASP A 112 -14.27 -0.98 21.82
N LEU A 113 -13.09 -0.45 21.49
CA LEU A 113 -12.92 0.15 20.19
C LEU A 113 -13.63 -0.87 19.30
N PRO A 114 -14.66 -0.50 18.53
CA PRO A 114 -15.11 -1.41 17.53
C PRO A 114 -13.84 -1.72 16.78
N LEU A 115 -13.25 -2.88 17.08
CA LEU A 115 -12.38 -3.56 16.16
C LEU A 115 -13.29 -3.61 14.96
N ALA A 116 -13.12 -2.62 14.08
CA ALA A 116 -13.77 -2.65 12.80
C ALA A 116 -13.47 -4.07 12.36
N ASN A 117 -14.50 -4.90 12.26
CA ASN A 117 -14.42 -6.16 11.57
C ASN A 117 -14.00 -5.76 10.15
N GLN A 118 -12.72 -5.51 9.98
CA GLN A 118 -12.13 -5.41 8.66
C GLN A 118 -12.18 -6.83 8.15
N GLU A 119 -13.26 -7.14 7.46
CA GLU A 119 -13.35 -8.36 6.68
C GLU A 119 -12.15 -8.38 5.75
N ILE A 120 -11.44 -9.50 5.72
CA ILE A 120 -10.34 -9.73 4.80
C ILE A 120 -10.91 -9.63 3.38
N LYS A 121 -10.60 -8.53 2.71
CA LYS A 121 -11.16 -8.24 1.39
C LYS A 121 -10.46 -9.09 0.33
N VAL A 122 -11.25 -9.52 -0.64
CA VAL A 122 -10.75 -10.14 -1.88
C VAL A 122 -9.82 -9.16 -2.59
N GLY A 123 -8.72 -9.66 -3.12
CA GLY A 123 -7.82 -8.90 -3.96
C GLY A 123 -8.48 -8.38 -5.25
N GLY A 124 -7.81 -7.50 -5.96
CA GLY A 124 -8.34 -6.94 -7.20
C GLY A 124 -7.30 -6.15 -7.98
N SER A 125 -7.74 -5.47 -9.03
CA SER A 125 -6.86 -4.69 -9.91
C SER A 125 -6.31 -3.48 -9.18
N LYS A 126 -5.02 -3.54 -8.80
CA LYS A 126 -4.28 -2.49 -8.10
C LYS A 126 -2.84 -2.45 -8.59
N ALA A 127 -2.39 -1.28 -9.01
CA ALA A 127 -1.00 -1.05 -9.38
C ALA A 127 -0.56 0.37 -9.03
N VAL A 128 0.73 0.54 -8.76
CA VAL A 128 1.38 1.84 -8.68
C VAL A 128 2.40 1.91 -9.82
N VAL A 129 2.26 2.89 -10.68
CA VAL A 129 3.14 3.09 -11.83
C VAL A 129 3.99 4.32 -11.57
N THR A 130 5.31 4.16 -11.53
CA THR A 130 6.26 5.27 -11.49
C THR A 130 6.82 5.47 -12.90
N LEU A 131 6.53 6.61 -13.49
CA LEU A 131 7.01 6.99 -14.82
C LEU A 131 8.49 7.36 -14.78
N SER A 132 9.12 7.36 -15.95
CA SER A 132 10.51 7.81 -16.11
C SER A 132 10.72 9.29 -15.74
N SER A 133 9.67 10.10 -15.77
CA SER A 133 9.63 11.47 -15.26
C SER A 133 9.68 11.57 -13.74
N GLY A 134 9.46 10.46 -13.00
CA GLY A 134 9.29 10.41 -11.55
C GLY A 134 7.84 10.62 -11.09
N GLU A 135 6.91 10.88 -11.99
CA GLU A 135 5.48 10.95 -11.65
C GLU A 135 4.95 9.59 -11.23
N GLN A 136 4.12 9.55 -10.18
CA GLN A 136 3.48 8.32 -9.69
C GLN A 136 1.99 8.33 -9.96
N LEU A 137 1.50 7.25 -10.54
CA LEU A 137 0.10 7.00 -10.83
C LEU A 137 -0.38 5.81 -10.01
N SER A 138 -1.41 6.00 -9.21
CA SER A 138 -2.08 4.91 -8.50
C SER A 138 -3.30 4.45 -9.29
N LEU A 139 -3.31 3.21 -9.71
CA LEU A 139 -4.37 2.60 -10.51
C LEU A 139 -5.15 1.61 -9.62
N PHE A 140 -6.43 1.91 -9.38
CA PHE A 140 -7.31 1.09 -8.55
C PHE A 140 -8.64 0.87 -9.24
N GLY A 141 -9.04 -0.40 -9.39
CA GLY A 141 -10.33 -0.77 -10.00
C GLY A 141 -10.47 -0.27 -11.45
N ASP A 142 -11.69 0.13 -11.82
CA ASP A 142 -12.05 0.54 -13.19
C ASP A 142 -11.59 1.96 -13.57
N THR A 143 -10.43 2.40 -13.08
CA THR A 143 -9.90 3.73 -13.36
C THR A 143 -9.48 3.83 -14.84
N THR A 144 -10.07 4.75 -15.58
CA THR A 144 -9.60 5.06 -16.95
C THR A 144 -8.71 6.29 -16.89
N VAL A 145 -7.45 6.14 -17.25
CA VAL A 145 -6.43 7.20 -17.24
C VAL A 145 -5.70 7.18 -18.57
N CYS A 146 -5.49 8.36 -19.14
CA CYS A 146 -4.59 8.54 -20.26
C CYS A 146 -3.53 9.56 -19.85
N VAL A 147 -2.27 9.12 -19.79
CA VAL A 147 -1.13 9.97 -19.45
C VAL A 147 -0.16 10.00 -20.62
N ASN A 148 0.27 11.21 -20.94
CA ASN A 148 1.34 11.42 -21.89
C ASN A 148 2.37 12.35 -21.22
N ASP A 149 3.51 11.77 -20.81
CA ASP A 149 4.60 12.50 -20.17
C ASP A 149 5.60 13.08 -21.20
N GLY A 150 5.27 13.03 -22.49
CA GLY A 150 6.15 13.43 -23.58
C GLY A 150 7.14 12.35 -24.02
N LEU A 151 7.30 11.28 -23.24
CA LEU A 151 8.20 10.14 -23.50
C LEU A 151 7.42 8.87 -23.81
N ALA A 152 6.32 8.63 -23.09
CA ALA A 152 5.43 7.49 -23.28
C ALA A 152 3.97 7.93 -23.23
N THR A 153 3.10 7.22 -23.95
CA THR A 153 1.65 7.34 -23.82
C THR A 153 1.13 6.08 -23.15
N LEU A 154 0.51 6.24 -21.99
CA LEU A 154 -0.09 5.17 -21.21
C LEU A 154 -1.61 5.33 -21.23
N VAL A 155 -2.29 4.24 -21.56
CA VAL A 155 -3.76 4.19 -21.50
C VAL A 155 -4.16 3.05 -20.59
N ASN A 156 -4.74 3.40 -19.46
CA ASN A 156 -5.32 2.43 -18.55
C ASN A 156 -6.80 2.24 -18.85
N THR A 157 -7.23 1.00 -18.97
CA THR A 157 -8.62 0.59 -19.17
C THR A 157 -8.94 -0.58 -18.27
N LYS A 158 -9.78 -0.36 -17.27
CA LYS A 158 -10.12 -1.36 -16.25
C LYS A 158 -8.88 -1.91 -15.54
N ASP A 159 -8.52 -3.15 -15.81
CA ASP A 159 -7.43 -3.93 -15.24
C ASP A 159 -6.17 -4.00 -16.12
N THR A 160 -6.18 -3.25 -17.24
CA THR A 160 -5.11 -3.34 -18.24
C THR A 160 -4.46 -1.99 -18.50
N LEU A 161 -3.16 -1.89 -18.24
CA LEU A 161 -2.30 -0.76 -18.59
C LEU A 161 -1.63 -1.00 -19.96
N ASN A 162 -1.93 -0.15 -20.93
CA ASN A 162 -1.37 -0.24 -22.26
C ASN A 162 -0.27 0.79 -22.47
N PHE A 163 0.94 0.36 -22.78
CA PHE A 163 2.03 1.21 -23.23
C PHE A 163 1.95 1.35 -24.75
N MET A 164 1.63 2.57 -25.19
CA MET A 164 1.48 2.86 -26.61
C MET A 164 2.83 3.17 -27.24
N LYS A 165 3.05 2.69 -28.46
CA LYS A 165 4.26 3.01 -29.20
C LYS A 165 4.30 4.51 -29.47
N SER A 166 5.35 5.19 -28.98
CA SER A 166 5.57 6.61 -29.25
C SER A 166 6.31 6.80 -30.59
N ASN A 167 5.95 7.87 -31.29
CA ASN A 167 6.68 8.31 -32.51
C ASN A 167 7.78 9.33 -32.18
N HIS A 168 8.03 9.61 -30.89
CA HIS A 168 9.08 10.54 -30.50
C HIS A 168 10.47 9.93 -30.62
N PRO A 169 11.50 10.76 -30.92
CA PRO A 169 12.87 10.26 -31.04
C PRO A 169 13.31 9.67 -29.70
N VAL A 170 14.06 8.56 -29.81
CA VAL A 170 14.60 7.79 -28.69
C VAL A 170 15.25 8.75 -27.67
N VAL A 171 14.62 8.90 -26.52
CA VAL A 171 15.21 9.59 -25.37
C VAL A 171 16.25 8.65 -24.76
N ALA A 172 17.25 9.25 -24.10
CA ALA A 172 18.44 8.59 -23.58
C ALA A 172 18.22 7.14 -23.09
N ASP A 173 19.15 6.27 -23.42
CA ASP A 173 19.18 4.79 -23.27
C ASP A 173 18.86 4.22 -21.86
N ASN A 174 18.50 5.05 -20.89
CA ASN A 174 18.36 4.67 -19.48
C ASN A 174 17.07 5.16 -18.80
N SER A 175 16.01 5.43 -19.55
CA SER A 175 14.71 5.82 -18.97
C SER A 175 13.79 4.59 -18.81
N TYR A 176 13.28 4.39 -17.61
CA TYR A 176 12.45 3.23 -17.26
C TYR A 176 11.17 3.66 -16.57
N ASN A 177 10.11 2.90 -16.81
CA ASN A 177 8.89 2.93 -16.00
C ASN A 177 8.91 1.71 -15.06
N VAL A 178 8.36 1.89 -13.86
CA VAL A 178 8.28 0.83 -12.86
C VAL A 178 6.81 0.61 -12.50
N ILE A 179 6.35 -0.62 -12.62
CA ILE A 179 5.01 -1.05 -12.24
C ILE A 179 5.13 -1.91 -10.99
N GLN A 180 4.55 -1.47 -9.88
CA GLN A 180 4.53 -2.16 -8.61
C GLN A 180 3.12 -2.62 -8.28
N ILE A 181 2.98 -3.89 -7.94
CA ILE A 181 1.73 -4.50 -7.54
C ILE A 181 1.75 -4.69 -6.02
N PRO A 182 0.89 -4.00 -5.28
CA PRO A 182 0.80 -4.17 -3.82
C PRO A 182 0.16 -5.50 -3.45
N ARG A 183 0.17 -5.85 -2.18
CA ARG A 183 -0.61 -6.95 -1.62
C ARG A 183 -2.08 -6.83 -1.99
N GLY A 184 -2.71 -7.97 -2.26
CA GLY A 184 -4.08 -8.02 -2.73
C GLY A 184 -4.27 -7.36 -4.09
N GLY A 185 -3.19 -7.15 -4.85
CA GLY A 185 -3.20 -6.57 -6.18
C GLY A 185 -2.88 -7.59 -7.26
N GLU A 186 -3.36 -7.33 -8.46
CA GLU A 186 -2.94 -7.95 -9.71
C GLU A 186 -3.18 -6.96 -10.83
N TYR A 187 -2.42 -7.07 -11.91
CA TYR A 187 -2.58 -6.15 -13.03
C TYR A 187 -2.12 -6.76 -14.35
N ILE A 188 -2.74 -6.31 -15.44
CA ILE A 188 -2.33 -6.69 -16.80
C ILE A 188 -1.60 -5.50 -17.42
N VAL A 189 -0.44 -5.76 -18.00
CA VAL A 189 0.38 -4.78 -18.70
C VAL A 189 0.57 -5.20 -20.14
N ARG A 190 0.19 -4.36 -21.07
CA ARG A 190 0.48 -4.56 -22.49
C ARG A 190 1.61 -3.63 -22.90
N LEU A 191 2.73 -4.21 -23.30
CA LEU A 191 3.93 -3.52 -23.71
C LEU A 191 3.81 -2.97 -25.14
N GLU A 192 4.68 -2.02 -25.50
CA GLU A 192 4.66 -1.37 -26.82
C GLU A 192 4.88 -2.31 -28.01
N ASP A 193 5.53 -3.46 -27.79
CA ASP A 193 5.73 -4.52 -28.79
C ASP A 193 4.50 -5.44 -28.98
N GLY A 194 3.48 -5.27 -28.12
CA GLY A 194 2.28 -6.10 -28.08
C GLY A 194 2.39 -7.32 -27.17
N THR A 195 3.49 -7.49 -26.44
CA THR A 195 3.62 -8.49 -25.37
C THR A 195 2.65 -8.16 -24.24
N THR A 196 1.96 -9.18 -23.71
CA THR A 196 1.08 -9.04 -22.55
C THR A 196 1.72 -9.70 -21.33
N VAL A 197 1.75 -8.97 -20.22
CA VAL A 197 2.30 -9.43 -18.95
C VAL A 197 1.18 -9.38 -17.89
N TYR A 198 0.92 -10.50 -17.25
CA TYR A 198 0.05 -10.58 -16.08
C TYR A 198 0.96 -10.53 -14.86
N LEU A 199 0.74 -9.57 -13.98
CA LEU A 199 1.53 -9.37 -12.75
C LEU A 199 0.70 -9.82 -11.55
N ASN A 200 1.29 -10.68 -10.71
CA ASN A 200 0.70 -11.14 -9.48
C ASN A 200 1.01 -10.18 -8.31
N SER A 201 0.41 -10.41 -7.15
CA SER A 201 0.62 -9.62 -5.93
C SER A 201 2.10 -9.57 -5.52
N GLU A 202 2.51 -8.45 -4.93
CA GLU A 202 3.89 -8.19 -4.46
C GLU A 202 4.95 -8.29 -5.57
N SER A 203 4.57 -7.96 -6.83
CA SER A 203 5.48 -8.00 -7.97
C SER A 203 5.87 -6.61 -8.44
N GLU A 204 7.08 -6.50 -8.96
CA GLU A 204 7.60 -5.30 -9.61
C GLU A 204 8.10 -5.65 -11.01
N LEU A 205 7.59 -4.92 -12.00
CA LEU A 205 8.06 -4.97 -13.38
C LEU A 205 8.67 -3.63 -13.77
N ARG A 206 9.95 -3.63 -14.11
CA ARG A 206 10.63 -2.46 -14.66
C ARG A 206 10.80 -2.64 -16.15
N ILE A 207 10.33 -1.67 -16.94
CA ILE A 207 10.35 -1.69 -18.40
C ILE A 207 11.02 -0.42 -18.93
N PRO A 208 11.81 -0.49 -20.02
CA PRO A 208 12.32 0.72 -20.67
C PRO A 208 11.13 1.49 -21.26
N VAL A 209 11.29 2.81 -21.39
CA VAL A 209 10.29 3.66 -22.06
C VAL A 209 10.09 3.21 -23.51
N HIS A 210 11.17 2.79 -24.17
CA HIS A 210 11.16 2.19 -25.50
C HIS A 210 12.12 1.02 -25.58
N PHE A 211 11.71 -0.05 -26.26
CA PHE A 211 12.62 -1.11 -26.61
C PHE A 211 13.57 -0.66 -27.74
N GLY A 212 14.86 -0.68 -27.48
CA GLY A 212 15.90 -0.38 -28.46
C GLY A 212 15.90 -1.35 -29.67
N LYS A 213 16.87 -1.18 -30.57
CA LYS A 213 17.04 -2.07 -31.75
C LYS A 213 17.55 -3.47 -31.38
N GLY A 214 18.11 -3.65 -30.17
CA GLY A 214 18.64 -4.91 -29.66
C GLY A 214 17.57 -5.79 -29.02
N GLU A 215 17.87 -6.31 -27.85
CA GLU A 215 16.95 -7.14 -27.08
C GLU A 215 15.79 -6.31 -26.50
N ARG A 216 14.65 -6.95 -26.29
CA ARG A 216 13.50 -6.41 -25.54
C ARG A 216 13.67 -6.81 -24.08
N LEU A 217 14.39 -5.99 -23.32
CA LEU A 217 14.78 -6.30 -21.94
C LEU A 217 13.81 -5.68 -20.92
N VAL A 218 13.34 -6.51 -19.99
CA VAL A 218 12.57 -6.11 -18.82
C VAL A 218 13.17 -6.71 -17.55
N TRP A 219 12.88 -6.12 -16.38
CA TRP A 219 13.32 -6.65 -15.08
C TRP A 219 12.11 -7.05 -14.26
N LEU A 220 12.20 -8.18 -13.59
CA LEU A 220 11.12 -8.73 -12.77
C LEU A 220 11.64 -9.08 -11.37
N THR A 221 10.84 -8.68 -10.36
CA THR A 221 10.85 -9.24 -9.01
C THR A 221 9.41 -9.65 -8.68
N GLY A 222 9.19 -10.80 -8.03
CA GLY A 222 7.87 -11.33 -7.76
C GLY A 222 7.41 -12.36 -8.78
N GLU A 223 6.16 -12.34 -9.19
CA GLU A 223 5.59 -13.34 -10.09
C GLU A 223 4.85 -12.70 -11.27
N ALA A 224 5.17 -13.19 -12.47
CA ALA A 224 4.53 -12.74 -13.69
C ALA A 224 4.31 -13.88 -14.69
N TYR A 225 3.24 -13.76 -15.47
CA TYR A 225 3.04 -14.59 -16.66
C TYR A 225 3.19 -13.72 -17.90
N PHE A 226 3.99 -14.19 -18.84
CA PHE A 226 4.31 -13.53 -20.09
C PHE A 226 3.66 -14.22 -21.26
N SER A 227 2.92 -13.47 -22.10
CA SER A 227 2.51 -13.86 -23.44
C SER A 227 3.28 -12.98 -24.41
N VAL A 228 4.46 -13.44 -24.80
CA VAL A 228 5.42 -12.65 -25.58
C VAL A 228 5.08 -12.65 -27.06
N LYS A 229 5.00 -11.45 -27.64
CA LYS A 229 4.85 -11.27 -29.09
C LYS A 229 6.05 -11.83 -29.83
N HIS A 230 5.78 -12.69 -30.82
CA HIS A 230 6.85 -13.33 -31.59
C HIS A 230 7.60 -12.33 -32.47
N GLU A 231 8.92 -12.26 -32.30
CA GLU A 231 9.86 -11.54 -33.16
C GLU A 231 11.10 -12.41 -33.37
N LYS A 232 11.42 -12.72 -34.67
CA LYS A 232 12.51 -13.65 -35.01
C LYS A 232 13.90 -13.12 -34.68
N ASP A 233 14.10 -11.82 -34.83
CA ASP A 233 15.42 -11.19 -34.83
C ASP A 233 15.71 -10.44 -33.49
N ARG A 234 14.71 -10.31 -32.60
CA ARG A 234 14.87 -9.62 -31.31
C ARG A 234 14.36 -10.50 -30.17
N LYS A 235 15.29 -10.98 -29.34
CA LYS A 235 14.94 -11.72 -28.14
C LYS A 235 14.17 -10.81 -27.16
N PHE A 236 13.21 -11.40 -26.48
CA PHE A 236 12.64 -10.81 -25.26
C PHE A 236 13.35 -11.44 -24.06
N VAL A 237 13.87 -10.62 -23.18
CA VAL A 237 14.64 -11.06 -22.02
C VAL A 237 13.98 -10.57 -20.76
N VAL A 238 13.63 -11.50 -19.87
CA VAL A 238 13.24 -11.18 -18.49
C VAL A 238 14.47 -11.36 -17.61
N ARG A 239 14.99 -10.27 -17.11
CA ARG A 239 16.12 -10.25 -16.19
C ARG A 239 15.64 -10.28 -14.76
N THR A 240 16.26 -11.10 -13.95
CA THR A 240 15.99 -11.21 -12.51
C THR A 240 17.31 -11.13 -11.72
N ASN A 241 17.22 -11.21 -10.42
CA ASN A 241 18.40 -11.28 -9.55
C ASN A 241 19.12 -12.65 -9.57
N LYS A 242 18.52 -13.69 -10.22
CA LYS A 242 19.07 -15.06 -10.23
C LYS A 242 19.44 -15.57 -11.63
N ALA A 243 18.70 -15.15 -12.67
CA ALA A 243 18.91 -15.58 -14.03
C ALA A 243 18.29 -14.63 -15.05
N ASP A 244 18.74 -14.70 -16.30
CA ASP A 244 18.10 -14.11 -17.48
C ASP A 244 17.28 -15.20 -18.18
N ILE A 245 16.02 -14.88 -18.53
CA ILE A 245 15.08 -15.76 -19.24
C ILE A 245 14.86 -15.17 -20.62
N ALA A 246 15.34 -15.85 -21.65
CA ALA A 246 15.34 -15.36 -23.04
C ALA A 246 14.41 -16.17 -23.94
N VAL A 247 13.56 -15.46 -24.71
CA VAL A 247 12.57 -16.04 -25.61
C VAL A 247 12.45 -15.23 -26.92
N LEU A 248 11.83 -15.82 -27.95
CA LEU A 248 11.49 -15.13 -29.20
C LEU A 248 9.99 -14.83 -29.34
N GLY A 249 9.14 -15.67 -28.72
CA GLY A 249 7.69 -15.55 -28.78
C GLY A 249 7.06 -16.77 -28.10
N THR A 250 6.76 -16.65 -26.83
CA THR A 250 6.59 -17.77 -25.91
C THR A 250 5.58 -17.39 -24.85
N GLU A 251 4.86 -18.37 -24.32
CA GLU A 251 3.98 -18.22 -23.17
C GLU A 251 4.59 -18.97 -21.98
N PHE A 252 4.91 -18.27 -20.89
CA PHE A 252 5.60 -18.83 -19.72
C PHE A 252 5.33 -18.02 -18.46
N GLY A 253 5.44 -18.67 -17.30
CA GLY A 253 5.41 -18.05 -15.97
C GLY A 253 6.82 -17.90 -15.40
N VAL A 254 7.08 -16.83 -14.68
CA VAL A 254 8.30 -16.60 -13.89
C VAL A 254 7.91 -16.23 -12.48
N ARG A 255 8.49 -16.91 -11.48
CA ARG A 255 8.32 -16.62 -10.06
C ARG A 255 9.69 -16.44 -9.41
N VAL A 256 9.92 -15.27 -8.81
CA VAL A 256 11.20 -14.88 -8.18
C VAL A 256 10.95 -13.84 -7.10
N TYR A 257 10.28 -14.22 -6.02
CA TYR A 257 10.12 -13.37 -4.84
C TYR A 257 11.43 -13.26 -4.07
N LEU A 258 11.69 -12.11 -3.45
CA LEU A 258 12.95 -11.85 -2.73
C LEU A 258 13.13 -12.75 -1.50
N GLU A 259 12.03 -13.13 -0.85
CA GLU A 259 12.01 -14.02 0.29
C GLU A 259 12.14 -15.51 -0.09
N GLU A 260 11.97 -15.86 -1.37
CA GLU A 260 12.08 -17.22 -1.87
C GLU A 260 13.51 -17.53 -2.33
N ASN A 261 13.98 -18.72 -1.99
CA ASN A 261 15.35 -19.15 -2.31
C ASN A 261 15.55 -19.53 -3.77
N GLU A 262 14.47 -19.68 -4.53
CA GLU A 262 14.48 -20.21 -5.88
C GLU A 262 13.82 -19.23 -6.86
N LEU A 263 14.26 -19.30 -8.13
CA LEU A 263 13.52 -18.77 -9.27
C LEU A 263 12.92 -19.95 -10.00
N LEU A 264 11.61 -19.87 -10.30
CA LEU A 264 10.89 -20.85 -11.10
C LEU A 264 10.53 -20.26 -12.45
N THR A 265 10.81 -20.98 -13.52
CA THR A 265 10.39 -20.64 -14.88
C THR A 265 9.60 -21.81 -15.47
N THR A 266 8.30 -21.64 -15.69
CA THR A 266 7.38 -22.69 -16.18
C THR A 266 6.96 -22.40 -17.60
N LEU A 267 7.20 -23.32 -18.50
CA LEU A 267 6.91 -23.14 -19.94
C LEU A 267 5.57 -23.74 -20.33
N VAL A 268 4.72 -22.88 -20.91
CA VAL A 268 3.40 -23.26 -21.44
C VAL A 268 3.46 -23.56 -22.94
N LYS A 269 4.09 -22.65 -23.72
CA LYS A 269 4.15 -22.75 -25.17
C LYS A 269 5.39 -22.07 -25.73
N GLY A 270 6.06 -22.70 -26.70
CA GLY A 270 7.23 -22.16 -27.37
C GLY A 270 8.53 -22.77 -26.87
N SER A 271 9.54 -21.95 -26.61
CA SER A 271 10.85 -22.36 -26.07
C SER A 271 11.43 -21.25 -25.22
N VAL A 272 12.03 -21.61 -24.09
CA VAL A 272 12.69 -20.68 -23.14
C VAL A 272 14.12 -21.12 -22.96
N GLU A 273 15.04 -20.16 -22.98
CA GLU A 273 16.42 -20.30 -22.55
C GLU A 273 16.57 -19.60 -21.19
N VAL A 274 16.93 -20.37 -20.16
CA VAL A 274 17.23 -19.86 -18.81
C VAL A 274 18.73 -19.85 -18.62
N LYS A 275 19.30 -18.70 -18.29
CA LYS A 275 20.73 -18.50 -18.13
C LYS A 275 21.02 -17.87 -16.77
N SER A 276 21.70 -18.61 -15.90
CA SER A 276 22.30 -18.08 -14.68
C SER A 276 23.78 -17.69 -14.92
N ASP A 277 24.47 -17.27 -13.87
CA ASP A 277 25.90 -16.96 -13.94
C ASP A 277 26.76 -18.21 -14.23
N HIS A 278 26.26 -19.40 -13.92
CA HIS A 278 27.04 -20.66 -13.96
C HIS A 278 26.48 -21.70 -14.90
N ASP A 279 25.23 -21.56 -15.37
CA ASP A 279 24.54 -22.59 -16.10
C ASP A 279 23.58 -22.02 -17.17
N VAL A 280 23.29 -22.80 -18.20
CA VAL A 280 22.35 -22.45 -19.26
C VAL A 280 21.53 -23.67 -19.66
N HIS A 281 20.22 -23.57 -19.54
CA HIS A 281 19.28 -24.62 -19.93
C HIS A 281 18.21 -24.12 -20.87
N ARG A 282 17.79 -24.97 -21.79
CA ARG A 282 16.61 -24.73 -22.62
C ARG A 282 15.51 -25.69 -22.22
N ILE A 283 14.31 -25.15 -21.95
CA ILE A 283 13.14 -25.94 -21.58
C ILE A 283 12.10 -25.96 -22.70
N VAL A 284 11.30 -27.02 -22.71
CA VAL A 284 10.20 -27.27 -23.64
C VAL A 284 8.84 -27.20 -22.92
N PRO A 285 7.70 -27.08 -23.62
CA PRO A 285 6.38 -27.01 -22.98
C PRO A 285 6.13 -28.19 -22.04
N GLY A 286 5.62 -27.89 -20.83
CA GLY A 286 5.43 -28.86 -19.75
C GLY A 286 6.59 -28.96 -18.76
N GLU A 287 7.73 -28.29 -19.04
CA GLU A 287 8.86 -28.26 -18.14
C GLU A 287 8.94 -26.98 -17.30
N GLN A 288 9.57 -27.13 -16.15
CA GLN A 288 9.93 -26.03 -15.25
C GLN A 288 11.44 -26.09 -14.96
N ALA A 289 12.09 -24.94 -15.14
CA ALA A 289 13.45 -24.72 -14.65
C ALA A 289 13.38 -24.05 -13.27
N THR A 290 14.14 -24.60 -12.31
CA THR A 290 14.37 -24.05 -10.98
C THR A 290 15.82 -23.59 -10.88
N VAL A 291 16.04 -22.33 -10.51
CA VAL A 291 17.39 -21.76 -10.27
C VAL A 291 17.53 -21.47 -8.80
N ASP A 292 18.47 -22.11 -8.14
CA ASP A 292 18.75 -21.91 -6.71
C ASP A 292 19.67 -20.70 -6.44
N ASN A 293 19.97 -20.43 -5.17
CA ASN A 293 20.85 -19.34 -4.78
C ASN A 293 22.32 -19.52 -5.20
N THR A 294 22.72 -20.72 -5.64
CA THR A 294 24.08 -20.99 -6.18
C THR A 294 24.15 -20.77 -7.68
N GLY A 295 23.01 -20.50 -8.33
CA GLY A 295 22.89 -20.37 -9.77
C GLY A 295 22.79 -21.73 -10.52
N LYS A 296 22.68 -22.85 -9.79
CA LYS A 296 22.44 -24.17 -10.40
C LYS A 296 21.00 -24.22 -10.95
N ILE A 297 20.87 -24.76 -12.16
CA ILE A 297 19.59 -24.95 -12.84
C ILE A 297 19.19 -26.41 -12.80
N GLU A 298 17.99 -26.71 -12.30
CA GLU A 298 17.36 -28.02 -12.38
C GLU A 298 16.11 -27.93 -13.25
N VAL A 299 15.91 -28.91 -14.14
CA VAL A 299 14.75 -28.98 -15.03
C VAL A 299 13.94 -30.22 -14.71
N ARG A 300 12.61 -30.05 -14.58
CA ARG A 300 11.67 -31.15 -14.33
C ARG A 300 10.38 -30.96 -15.13
N GLU A 301 9.72 -32.06 -15.46
CA GLU A 301 8.33 -32.02 -15.94
C GLU A 301 7.38 -31.66 -14.80
N VAL A 302 6.41 -30.80 -15.09
CA VAL A 302 5.41 -30.33 -14.13
C VAL A 302 4.01 -30.28 -14.74
N ASN A 303 3.01 -30.30 -13.86
CA ASN A 303 1.68 -29.86 -14.25
C ASN A 303 1.65 -28.33 -14.32
N VAL A 304 1.68 -27.78 -15.50
CA VAL A 304 1.78 -26.34 -15.78
C VAL A 304 0.68 -25.54 -15.07
N ASP A 305 -0.53 -26.11 -14.96
CA ASP A 305 -1.67 -25.44 -14.30
C ASP A 305 -1.38 -25.06 -12.85
N GLU A 306 -0.58 -25.82 -12.12
CA GLU A 306 -0.22 -25.52 -10.73
C GLU A 306 0.52 -24.18 -10.60
N PHE A 307 1.21 -23.76 -11.66
CA PHE A 307 2.10 -22.58 -11.64
C PHE A 307 1.55 -21.37 -12.39
N VAL A 308 0.55 -21.55 -13.28
CA VAL A 308 0.10 -20.45 -14.14
C VAL A 308 -1.42 -20.24 -14.15
N ALA A 309 -2.20 -21.10 -13.47
CA ALA A 309 -3.66 -20.96 -13.43
C ALA A 309 -4.12 -19.68 -12.73
N TRP A 310 -3.29 -19.11 -11.84
CA TRP A 310 -3.60 -17.89 -11.10
C TRP A 310 -3.96 -16.70 -11.99
N LYS A 311 -3.38 -16.58 -13.18
CA LYS A 311 -3.69 -15.54 -14.17
C LYS A 311 -5.15 -15.56 -14.66
N SER A 312 -5.82 -16.68 -14.50
CA SER A 312 -7.25 -16.86 -14.80
C SER A 312 -8.12 -16.91 -13.54
N GLY A 313 -7.58 -16.49 -12.40
CA GLY A 313 -8.28 -16.47 -11.13
C GLY A 313 -8.47 -17.84 -10.48
N ARG A 314 -7.79 -18.88 -10.96
CA ARG A 314 -7.84 -20.24 -10.43
C ARG A 314 -6.50 -20.60 -9.78
N VAL A 315 -6.51 -21.24 -8.64
CA VAL A 315 -5.31 -21.65 -7.94
C VAL A 315 -5.36 -23.13 -7.63
N VAL A 316 -4.29 -23.83 -7.99
CA VAL A 316 -4.16 -25.26 -7.85
C VAL A 316 -3.02 -25.56 -6.88
N PHE A 317 -3.35 -26.26 -5.81
CA PHE A 317 -2.38 -26.78 -4.84
C PHE A 317 -2.39 -28.31 -4.93
N VAL A 318 -1.23 -28.92 -5.13
CA VAL A 318 -1.09 -30.38 -5.17
C VAL A 318 -0.13 -30.82 -4.09
N ASN A 319 -0.65 -31.51 -3.06
CA ASN A 319 0.13 -31.96 -1.91
C ASN A 319 1.00 -30.85 -1.27
N ALA A 320 0.50 -29.60 -1.32
CA ALA A 320 1.21 -28.41 -0.84
C ALA A 320 1.14 -28.32 0.70
N ARG A 321 2.20 -27.83 1.32
CA ARG A 321 2.25 -27.55 2.76
C ARG A 321 1.30 -26.42 3.10
N LEU A 322 0.70 -26.48 4.29
CA LEU A 322 -0.19 -25.42 4.76
C LEU A 322 0.53 -24.06 4.84
N GLU A 323 1.81 -24.06 5.22
CA GLU A 323 2.63 -22.84 5.23
C GLU A 323 2.69 -22.21 3.82
N ASP A 324 3.01 -23.00 2.79
CA ASP A 324 3.13 -22.51 1.41
C ASP A 324 1.77 -22.01 0.88
N ILE A 325 0.68 -22.70 1.23
CA ILE A 325 -0.69 -22.27 0.87
C ILE A 325 -1.04 -20.94 1.54
N MET A 326 -0.76 -20.80 2.84
CA MET A 326 -1.07 -19.58 3.58
C MET A 326 -0.19 -18.41 3.12
N ASP A 327 1.06 -18.65 2.73
CA ASP A 327 1.93 -17.65 2.16
C ASP A 327 1.40 -17.14 0.82
N GLU A 328 0.85 -18.02 0.00
CA GLU A 328 0.21 -17.63 -1.26
C GLU A 328 -1.10 -16.84 -1.02
N LEU A 329 -1.97 -17.35 -0.13
CA LEU A 329 -3.24 -16.70 0.19
C LEU A 329 -3.04 -15.31 0.81
N ARG A 330 -2.07 -15.12 1.70
CA ARG A 330 -1.82 -13.81 2.33
C ARG A 330 -1.36 -12.74 1.33
N ARG A 331 -0.75 -13.11 0.20
CA ARG A 331 -0.41 -12.17 -0.87
C ARG A 331 -1.66 -11.63 -1.55
N TRP A 332 -2.69 -12.49 -1.75
CA TRP A 332 -3.92 -12.09 -2.45
C TRP A 332 -4.97 -11.43 -1.58
N TYR A 333 -5.04 -11.82 -0.31
CA TYR A 333 -6.08 -11.36 0.63
C TYR A 333 -5.57 -10.36 1.66
N ASP A 334 -4.27 -10.05 1.66
CA ASP A 334 -3.62 -9.08 2.55
C ASP A 334 -3.94 -9.32 4.04
N PHE A 335 -3.58 -10.49 4.56
CA PHE A 335 -3.69 -10.84 5.97
C PHE A 335 -2.37 -11.34 6.56
N ASN A 336 -2.28 -11.36 7.90
CA ASN A 336 -1.17 -11.93 8.65
C ASN A 336 -1.53 -13.34 9.13
N VAL A 337 -0.55 -14.23 9.18
CA VAL A 337 -0.74 -15.63 9.59
C VAL A 337 0.01 -15.92 10.87
N PHE A 338 -0.66 -16.57 11.81
CA PHE A 338 -0.08 -17.04 13.07
C PHE A 338 -0.43 -18.52 13.29
N TYR A 339 0.58 -19.32 13.63
CA TYR A 339 0.42 -20.74 13.88
C TYR A 339 0.53 -21.00 15.38
N SER A 340 -0.45 -21.70 15.97
CA SER A 340 -0.41 -22.10 17.38
C SER A 340 0.62 -23.20 17.64
N SER A 341 0.97 -23.99 16.62
CA SER A 341 2.03 -24.98 16.68
C SER A 341 2.76 -25.11 15.34
N PRO A 342 4.07 -25.41 15.34
CA PRO A 342 4.86 -25.58 14.11
C PRO A 342 4.39 -26.75 13.23
N GLU A 343 3.78 -27.79 13.82
CA GLU A 343 3.32 -28.98 13.10
C GLU A 343 2.21 -28.66 12.10
N LEU A 344 1.42 -27.62 12.36
CA LEU A 344 0.35 -27.18 11.45
C LEU A 344 0.91 -26.77 10.09
N LYS A 345 2.11 -26.23 10.04
CA LYS A 345 2.77 -25.79 8.80
C LYS A 345 2.99 -26.95 7.84
N GLU A 346 3.22 -28.15 8.36
CA GLU A 346 3.51 -29.37 7.59
C GLU A 346 2.26 -30.10 7.09
N LEU A 347 1.06 -29.69 7.50
CA LEU A 347 -0.18 -30.25 6.96
C LEU A 347 -0.22 -30.02 5.45
N ARG A 348 -0.62 -31.08 4.70
CA ARG A 348 -0.62 -31.01 3.24
C ARG A 348 -2.03 -31.08 2.69
N PHE A 349 -2.30 -30.24 1.68
CA PHE A 349 -3.59 -30.17 1.03
C PHE A 349 -3.45 -30.27 -0.49
N THR A 350 -4.47 -30.83 -1.11
CA THR A 350 -4.68 -30.77 -2.57
C THR A 350 -6.01 -30.07 -2.79
N MET A 351 -5.99 -28.92 -3.44
CA MET A 351 -7.16 -28.08 -3.65
C MET A 351 -7.09 -27.38 -5.01
N ASP A 352 -8.26 -27.16 -5.61
CA ASP A 352 -8.45 -26.31 -6.78
C ASP A 352 -9.51 -25.28 -6.42
N ILE A 353 -9.12 -24.04 -6.30
CA ILE A 353 -9.96 -22.96 -5.76
C ILE A 353 -10.00 -21.75 -6.69
N MET A 354 -11.09 -21.00 -6.62
CA MET A 354 -11.22 -19.71 -7.28
C MET A 354 -10.72 -18.60 -6.37
N LYS A 355 -9.75 -17.83 -6.82
CA LYS A 355 -9.05 -16.75 -6.14
C LYS A 355 -9.99 -15.60 -5.67
N TYR A 356 -11.10 -15.40 -6.36
CA TYR A 356 -12.03 -14.28 -6.06
C TYR A 356 -13.16 -14.63 -5.09
N LYS A 357 -13.09 -15.79 -4.45
CA LYS A 357 -14.01 -16.16 -3.36
C LYS A 357 -13.60 -15.48 -2.05
N GLU A 358 -14.55 -15.38 -1.13
CA GLU A 358 -14.24 -14.98 0.25
C GLU A 358 -13.24 -15.98 0.87
N VAL A 359 -12.20 -15.44 1.51
CA VAL A 359 -11.15 -16.28 2.11
C VAL A 359 -11.71 -17.23 3.17
N SER A 360 -12.81 -16.84 3.84
CA SER A 360 -13.56 -17.67 4.80
C SER A 360 -14.04 -18.98 4.19
N GLU A 361 -14.52 -18.98 2.94
CA GLU A 361 -14.94 -20.20 2.23
C GLU A 361 -13.76 -21.17 2.04
N ILE A 362 -12.57 -20.63 1.78
CA ILE A 362 -11.35 -21.43 1.62
C ILE A 362 -10.96 -22.06 2.97
N PHE A 363 -11.02 -21.28 4.06
CA PHE A 363 -10.73 -21.78 5.40
C PHE A 363 -11.71 -22.88 5.83
N GLU A 364 -13.01 -22.65 5.63
CA GLU A 364 -14.04 -23.68 5.90
C GLU A 364 -13.81 -24.98 5.11
N LEU A 365 -13.36 -24.87 3.85
CA LEU A 365 -13.02 -26.05 3.05
C LEU A 365 -11.83 -26.80 3.67
N MET A 366 -10.80 -26.08 4.10
CA MET A 366 -9.62 -26.67 4.72
C MET A 366 -9.94 -27.34 6.06
N GLU A 367 -10.78 -26.72 6.89
CA GLU A 367 -11.26 -27.29 8.15
C GLU A 367 -12.02 -28.62 7.97
N LYS A 368 -12.80 -28.71 6.87
CA LYS A 368 -13.54 -29.95 6.53
C LYS A 368 -12.61 -31.08 6.08
N ILE A 369 -11.46 -30.75 5.49
CA ILE A 369 -10.50 -31.74 4.94
C ILE A 369 -9.56 -32.27 6.04
N LYS A 370 -9.09 -31.40 6.93
CA LYS A 370 -8.09 -31.72 7.97
C LYS A 370 -8.49 -31.13 9.32
N LYS A 371 -7.88 -31.67 10.38
CA LYS A 371 -8.02 -31.13 11.74
C LYS A 371 -7.16 -29.84 11.88
N VAL A 372 -7.63 -28.77 11.35
CA VAL A 372 -7.11 -27.42 11.50
C VAL A 372 -8.31 -26.50 11.70
N SER A 373 -8.19 -25.47 12.50
CA SER A 373 -9.22 -24.45 12.66
C SER A 373 -8.64 -23.05 12.46
N PHE A 374 -9.44 -22.17 11.90
CA PHE A 374 -9.04 -20.79 11.59
C PHE A 374 -9.82 -19.82 12.47
N SER A 375 -9.11 -18.91 13.13
CA SER A 375 -9.71 -17.82 13.91
C SER A 375 -9.27 -16.51 13.29
N VAL A 376 -10.23 -15.76 12.74
CA VAL A 376 -9.98 -14.48 12.06
C VAL A 376 -10.29 -13.32 13.02
N ASN A 377 -9.35 -12.40 13.18
CA ASN A 377 -9.52 -11.19 13.99
C ASN A 377 -8.93 -9.99 13.22
N GLY A 378 -9.79 -9.22 12.56
CA GLY A 378 -9.38 -8.21 11.59
C GLY A 378 -8.56 -8.84 10.46
N ASN A 379 -7.35 -8.35 10.20
CA ASN A 379 -6.43 -8.91 9.21
C ASN A 379 -5.52 -10.03 9.77
N ASN A 380 -5.78 -10.55 10.96
CA ASN A 380 -4.96 -11.60 11.55
C ASN A 380 -5.71 -12.93 11.52
N VAL A 381 -5.06 -13.95 10.97
CA VAL A 381 -5.55 -15.32 10.89
C VAL A 381 -4.70 -16.20 11.78
N ILE A 382 -5.33 -16.84 12.76
CA ILE A 382 -4.68 -17.73 13.73
C ILE A 382 -5.11 -19.16 13.43
N LEU A 383 -4.14 -20.02 13.18
CA LEU A 383 -4.35 -21.46 12.96
C LEU A 383 -4.14 -22.24 14.25
N LYS A 384 -5.08 -23.16 14.53
CA LYS A 384 -5.10 -23.99 15.75
C LYS A 384 -5.31 -25.46 15.40
#